data_977dafcf1ae214ac0a8ae7b3a8b05ec6
#
_entry.id   977dafcf1ae214ac0a8ae7b3a8b05ec6
#
_cell.length_a   1.000
_cell.length_b   1.000
_cell.length_c   1.000
_cell.angle_alpha   90.00
_cell.angle_beta   90.00
_cell.angle_gamma   90.00
#
_symmetry.space_group_name_H-M   'P 1'
#
loop_
_entity.id
_entity.type
_entity.pdbx_description
1 polymer ?
#
loop_
_entity_poly.entity_id
_entity_poly.type
_entity_poly.pdbx_seq_one_letter_code
_entity_poly.pdbx_strand_id
1 'polypeptide(L)'
;MTAPTTQTPIEYEPKPPEKEQGWLRDDVAYILPMAAFLAFTWAGGTWKSFYPISYIAKTIVTAVLLVVCWRFYTKISWRYWWLGVVVGVIGIFQWVGMQLWLQQHVAFFKPSTDVFNPFADGTFASPTIAWSFVAVRIIGAVLVVPVMEELFWRDFLWRQIIAPNDFKLARVGEFEWPAFLVVPAVFAFVHGNWWLTSIVWALMIGGLLVYTKSLGACIVAHATTNLLLALYVLRWKDWAFW
;
A
#
# COMPACT_ATOMS: atom_id res chain seq x y z
N MET A 1 16.41 70.14 1.10
CA MET A 1 15.07 69.82 1.63
C MET A 1 14.59 68.54 0.89
N THR A 2 14.74 67.38 1.51
CA THR A 2 14.30 66.14 0.95
C THR A 2 12.90 65.81 1.51
N ALA A 3 11.94 65.58 0.63
CA ALA A 3 10.55 65.28 1.00
C ALA A 3 10.47 63.91 1.69
N PRO A 4 9.60 63.70 2.70
CA PRO A 4 9.42 62.45 3.36
C PRO A 4 8.67 61.48 2.42
N THR A 5 9.25 60.26 2.24
CA THR A 5 8.62 59.12 1.59
C THR A 5 7.44 58.64 2.45
N THR A 6 6.22 58.85 1.99
CA THR A 6 5.01 58.24 2.56
C THR A 6 5.02 56.73 2.29
N GLN A 7 5.28 55.94 3.32
CA GLN A 7 5.04 54.50 3.29
C GLN A 7 3.53 54.25 3.21
N THR A 8 3.08 53.62 2.15
CA THR A 8 1.71 53.10 2.03
C THR A 8 1.46 52.07 3.14
N PRO A 9 0.31 52.13 3.85
CA PRO A 9 -0.03 51.11 4.87
C PRO A 9 -0.09 49.74 4.24
N ILE A 10 0.52 48.75 4.89
CA ILE A 10 0.39 47.32 4.51
C ILE A 10 -1.08 46.96 4.67
N GLU A 11 -1.77 46.76 3.56
CA GLU A 11 -3.15 46.31 3.51
C GLU A 11 -3.19 44.88 4.10
N TYR A 12 -3.87 44.73 5.23
CA TYR A 12 -4.06 43.41 5.88
C TYR A 12 -5.02 42.62 5.04
N GLU A 13 -4.51 41.65 4.26
CA GLU A 13 -5.35 40.63 3.64
C GLU A 13 -5.89 39.70 4.75
N PRO A 14 -7.22 39.62 4.93
CA PRO A 14 -7.79 38.69 5.91
C PRO A 14 -7.43 37.28 5.53
N LYS A 15 -6.86 36.53 6.49
CA LYS A 15 -6.57 35.13 6.37
C LYS A 15 -7.85 34.41 5.88
N PRO A 16 -7.76 33.58 4.81
CA PRO A 16 -8.94 32.83 4.35
C PRO A 16 -9.55 32.06 5.51
N PRO A 17 -10.89 31.96 5.58
CA PRO A 17 -11.57 31.28 6.69
C PRO A 17 -11.00 29.86 6.85
N GLU A 18 -10.60 29.52 8.07
CA GLU A 18 -10.25 28.16 8.40
C GLU A 18 -11.42 27.27 7.98
N LYS A 19 -11.18 26.34 7.05
CA LYS A 19 -12.18 25.35 6.69
C LYS A 19 -12.62 24.67 7.96
N GLU A 20 -13.91 24.72 8.28
CA GLU A 20 -14.48 23.91 9.36
C GLU A 20 -13.99 22.49 9.21
N GLN A 21 -13.08 22.07 10.09
CA GLN A 21 -12.54 20.73 10.08
C GLN A 21 -13.66 19.82 10.57
N GLY A 22 -14.34 19.15 9.65
CA GLY A 22 -15.18 18.02 9.99
C GLY A 22 -14.37 17.01 10.85
N TRP A 23 -15.07 16.22 11.66
CA TRP A 23 -14.46 15.20 12.55
C TRP A 23 -13.55 14.20 11.79
N LEU A 24 -13.66 14.09 10.48
CA LEU A 24 -12.79 13.29 9.64
C LEU A 24 -11.83 14.21 8.87
N ARG A 25 -10.59 14.25 9.31
CA ARG A 25 -9.51 14.98 8.63
C ARG A 25 -9.00 14.18 7.44
N ASP A 26 -8.39 14.88 6.47
CA ASP A 26 -7.84 14.27 5.26
C ASP A 26 -6.81 13.17 5.58
N ASP A 27 -5.91 13.42 6.54
CA ASP A 27 -4.89 12.47 7.00
C ASP A 27 -5.51 11.18 7.60
N VAL A 28 -6.58 11.33 8.42
CA VAL A 28 -7.30 10.19 9.00
C VAL A 28 -7.90 9.29 7.92
N ALA A 29 -8.40 9.87 6.83
CA ALA A 29 -8.96 9.10 5.73
C ALA A 29 -7.95 8.18 5.05
N TYR A 30 -6.67 8.57 5.02
CA TYR A 30 -5.59 7.74 4.49
C TYR A 30 -5.06 6.72 5.51
N ILE A 31 -5.02 7.10 6.78
CA ILE A 31 -4.46 6.25 7.85
C ILE A 31 -5.44 5.14 8.25
N LEU A 32 -6.73 5.45 8.36
CA LEU A 32 -7.73 4.55 8.93
C LEU A 32 -7.86 3.21 8.18
N PRO A 33 -7.94 3.14 6.83
CA PRO A 33 -7.99 1.86 6.12
C PRO A 33 -6.74 1.02 6.34
N MET A 34 -5.55 1.64 6.35
CA MET A 34 -4.27 0.96 6.60
C MET A 34 -4.19 0.44 8.03
N ALA A 35 -4.55 1.25 9.02
CA ALA A 35 -4.54 0.86 10.43
C ALA A 35 -5.51 -0.31 10.69
N ALA A 36 -6.72 -0.26 10.14
CA ALA A 36 -7.68 -1.36 10.23
C ALA A 36 -7.12 -2.64 9.58
N PHE A 37 -6.55 -2.54 8.39
CA PHE A 37 -5.94 -3.66 7.70
C PHE A 37 -4.80 -4.30 8.52
N LEU A 38 -3.91 -3.49 9.09
CA LEU A 38 -2.80 -3.97 9.92
C LEU A 38 -3.29 -4.60 11.22
N ALA A 39 -4.33 -4.02 11.86
CA ALA A 39 -4.91 -4.58 13.08
C ALA A 39 -5.50 -5.98 12.86
N PHE A 40 -6.27 -6.18 11.80
CA PHE A 40 -6.78 -7.50 11.43
C PHE A 40 -5.66 -8.46 11.01
N THR A 41 -4.63 -7.97 10.33
CA THR A 41 -3.47 -8.79 9.96
C THR A 41 -2.73 -9.28 11.19
N TRP A 42 -2.50 -8.41 12.16
CA TRP A 42 -1.90 -8.75 13.45
C TRP A 42 -2.77 -9.75 14.22
N ALA A 43 -4.08 -9.51 14.33
CA ALA A 43 -5.01 -10.40 15.01
C ALA A 43 -5.03 -11.81 14.40
N GLY A 44 -5.09 -11.92 13.06
CA GLY A 44 -5.06 -13.19 12.36
C GLY A 44 -3.71 -13.91 12.48
N GLY A 45 -2.60 -13.18 12.56
CA GLY A 45 -1.27 -13.75 12.79
C GLY A 45 -1.07 -14.24 14.23
N THR A 46 -1.69 -13.57 15.21
CA THR A 46 -1.59 -13.94 16.63
C THR A 46 -2.51 -15.12 16.97
N TRP A 47 -3.74 -15.11 16.48
CA TRP A 47 -4.73 -16.17 16.75
C TRP A 47 -5.04 -16.94 15.46
N LYS A 48 -4.31 -18.02 15.22
CA LYS A 48 -4.36 -18.78 13.96
C LYS A 48 -5.74 -19.35 13.61
N SER A 49 -6.52 -19.78 14.60
CA SER A 49 -7.91 -20.21 14.38
C SER A 49 -8.82 -19.09 13.86
N PHE A 50 -8.46 -17.86 14.17
CA PHE A 50 -9.18 -16.66 13.72
C PHE A 50 -8.73 -16.17 12.33
N TYR A 51 -7.63 -16.69 11.77
CA TYR A 51 -7.02 -16.20 10.54
C TYR A 51 -8.00 -16.10 9.36
N PRO A 52 -8.83 -17.12 9.01
CA PRO A 52 -9.74 -17.01 7.89
C PRO A 52 -10.79 -15.89 8.07
N ILE A 53 -11.36 -15.79 9.27
CA ILE A 53 -12.36 -14.76 9.60
C ILE A 53 -11.71 -13.38 9.58
N SER A 54 -10.53 -13.24 10.19
CA SER A 54 -9.75 -12.00 10.18
C SER A 54 -9.42 -11.53 8.77
N TYR A 55 -9.06 -12.47 7.88
CA TYR A 55 -8.75 -12.14 6.49
C TYR A 55 -9.97 -11.61 5.72
N ILE A 56 -11.12 -12.26 5.87
CA ILE A 56 -12.38 -11.80 5.27
C ILE A 56 -12.78 -10.44 5.83
N ALA A 57 -12.75 -10.29 7.15
CA ALA A 57 -13.10 -9.05 7.83
C ALA A 57 -12.19 -7.88 7.42
N LYS A 58 -10.87 -8.09 7.37
CA LYS A 58 -9.95 -7.04 6.92
C LYS A 58 -10.24 -6.59 5.49
N THR A 59 -10.53 -7.53 4.59
CA THR A 59 -10.84 -7.21 3.20
C THR A 59 -12.10 -6.36 3.09
N ILE A 60 -13.18 -6.78 3.76
CA ILE A 60 -14.47 -6.07 3.73
C ILE A 60 -14.35 -4.70 4.41
N VAL A 61 -13.81 -4.65 5.64
CA VAL A 61 -13.70 -3.41 6.40
C VAL A 61 -12.84 -2.40 5.66
N THR A 62 -11.68 -2.83 5.12
CA THR A 62 -10.80 -1.94 4.35
C THR A 62 -11.50 -1.43 3.10
N ALA A 63 -12.21 -2.29 2.35
CA ALA A 63 -12.94 -1.87 1.17
C ALA A 63 -14.05 -0.85 1.51
N VAL A 64 -14.81 -1.08 2.58
CA VAL A 64 -15.83 -0.14 3.05
C VAL A 64 -15.21 1.20 3.44
N LEU A 65 -14.11 1.18 4.21
CA LEU A 65 -13.41 2.41 4.60
C LEU A 65 -12.88 3.18 3.40
N LEU A 66 -12.31 2.50 2.39
CA LEU A 66 -11.87 3.14 1.15
C LEU A 66 -13.03 3.84 0.42
N VAL A 67 -14.20 3.21 0.37
CA VAL A 67 -15.39 3.81 -0.26
C VAL A 67 -15.91 4.99 0.55
N VAL A 68 -16.03 4.86 1.86
CA VAL A 68 -16.50 5.94 2.74
C VAL A 68 -15.57 7.14 2.72
N CYS A 69 -14.25 6.90 2.68
CA CYS A 69 -13.23 7.93 2.66
C CYS A 69 -12.93 8.46 1.24
N TRP A 70 -13.58 7.95 0.19
CA TRP A 70 -13.23 8.23 -1.22
C TRP A 70 -13.13 9.72 -1.56
N ARG A 71 -14.02 10.53 -1.01
CA ARG A 71 -14.06 11.99 -1.24
C ARG A 71 -12.84 12.76 -0.74
N PHE A 72 -12.06 12.17 0.18
CA PHE A 72 -10.87 12.79 0.78
C PHE A 72 -9.59 12.51 0.00
N TYR A 73 -9.60 11.46 -0.85
CA TYR A 73 -8.41 11.06 -1.58
C TYR A 73 -8.10 12.00 -2.75
N THR A 74 -6.82 12.10 -3.06
CA THR A 74 -6.34 12.76 -4.27
C THR A 74 -6.94 12.08 -5.50
N LYS A 75 -7.31 12.85 -6.51
CA LYS A 75 -7.82 12.31 -7.77
C LYS A 75 -6.75 11.42 -8.42
N ILE A 76 -7.07 10.14 -8.57
CA ILE A 76 -6.15 9.16 -9.13
C ILE A 76 -6.02 9.39 -10.64
N SER A 77 -4.80 9.68 -11.10
CA SER A 77 -4.46 9.68 -12.52
C SER A 77 -4.18 8.26 -12.97
N TRP A 78 -4.86 7.80 -14.02
CA TRP A 78 -4.63 6.50 -14.63
C TRP A 78 -3.70 6.57 -15.85
N ARG A 79 -3.04 7.69 -16.06
CA ARG A 79 -2.03 7.83 -17.12
C ARG A 79 -0.91 6.79 -16.92
N TYR A 80 -0.40 6.23 -18.01
CA TYR A 80 0.65 5.18 -17.98
C TYR A 80 0.27 3.88 -17.27
N TRP A 81 -1.04 3.54 -17.16
CA TRP A 81 -1.48 2.28 -16.56
C TRP A 81 -0.82 1.05 -17.18
N TRP A 82 -0.57 1.06 -18.49
CA TRP A 82 0.10 -0.01 -19.22
C TRP A 82 1.56 -0.22 -18.76
N LEU A 83 2.28 0.86 -18.40
CA LEU A 83 3.61 0.76 -17.81
C LEU A 83 3.53 0.13 -16.40
N GLY A 84 2.45 0.39 -15.68
CA GLY A 84 2.13 -0.32 -14.45
C GLY A 84 2.05 -1.84 -14.66
N VAL A 85 1.39 -2.31 -15.72
CA VAL A 85 1.36 -3.74 -16.04
C VAL A 85 2.78 -4.29 -16.29
N VAL A 86 3.60 -3.60 -17.09
CA VAL A 86 4.98 -4.01 -17.38
C VAL A 86 5.81 -4.11 -16.10
N VAL A 87 5.76 -3.07 -15.25
CA VAL A 87 6.49 -3.04 -13.97
C VAL A 87 5.95 -4.11 -13.02
N GLY A 88 4.64 -4.36 -13.00
CA GLY A 88 4.04 -5.43 -12.20
C GLY A 88 4.49 -6.83 -12.62
N VAL A 89 4.65 -7.06 -13.92
CA VAL A 89 5.23 -8.32 -14.45
C VAL A 89 6.71 -8.46 -14.05
N ILE A 90 7.50 -7.40 -14.14
CA ILE A 90 8.88 -7.42 -13.62
C ILE A 90 8.87 -7.67 -12.11
N GLY A 91 7.91 -7.05 -11.40
CA GLY A 91 7.75 -7.17 -9.96
C GLY A 91 7.54 -8.59 -9.46
N ILE A 92 6.76 -9.43 -10.16
CA ILE A 92 6.59 -10.83 -9.73
C ILE A 92 7.90 -11.61 -9.85
N PHE A 93 8.67 -11.42 -10.92
CA PHE A 93 9.96 -12.09 -11.07
C PHE A 93 10.96 -11.62 -10.01
N GLN A 94 10.97 -10.32 -9.71
CA GLN A 94 11.79 -9.78 -8.62
C GLN A 94 11.35 -10.36 -7.28
N TRP A 95 10.05 -10.34 -6.97
CA TRP A 95 9.53 -10.78 -5.67
C TRP A 95 9.79 -12.27 -5.42
N VAL A 96 9.37 -13.14 -6.34
CA VAL A 96 9.54 -14.59 -6.18
C VAL A 96 11.01 -14.99 -6.36
N GLY A 97 11.66 -14.51 -7.42
CA GLY A 97 13.03 -14.91 -7.74
C GLY A 97 14.02 -14.48 -6.65
N MET A 98 13.93 -13.23 -6.20
CA MET A 98 14.79 -12.73 -5.13
C MET A 98 14.54 -13.46 -3.81
N GLN A 99 13.28 -13.68 -3.43
CA GLN A 99 12.95 -14.34 -2.18
C GLN A 99 13.39 -15.81 -2.17
N LEU A 100 13.18 -16.55 -3.25
CA LEU A 100 13.67 -17.92 -3.36
C LEU A 100 15.20 -17.99 -3.26
N TRP A 101 15.89 -17.05 -3.91
CA TRP A 101 17.35 -16.97 -3.81
C TRP A 101 17.80 -16.70 -2.37
N LEU A 102 17.16 -15.75 -1.68
CA LEU A 102 17.46 -15.43 -0.29
C LEU A 102 17.20 -16.62 0.64
N GLN A 103 16.09 -17.32 0.45
CA GLN A 103 15.74 -18.52 1.24
C GLN A 103 16.77 -19.66 1.09
N GLN A 104 17.38 -19.77 -0.08
CA GLN A 104 18.41 -20.79 -0.34
C GLN A 104 19.76 -20.44 0.26
N HIS A 105 20.14 -19.15 0.29
CA HIS A 105 21.51 -18.73 0.62
C HIS A 105 21.64 -18.09 1.99
N VAL A 106 20.56 -17.57 2.58
CA VAL A 106 20.58 -16.84 3.85
C VAL A 106 19.59 -17.44 4.84
N ALA A 107 20.08 -18.01 5.92
CA ALA A 107 19.28 -18.74 6.92
C ALA A 107 18.14 -17.91 7.52
N PHE A 108 18.33 -16.58 7.67
CA PHE A 108 17.33 -15.66 8.20
C PHE A 108 16.04 -15.62 7.36
N PHE A 109 16.13 -15.79 6.04
CA PHE A 109 14.99 -15.70 5.13
C PHE A 109 14.28 -17.03 4.89
N LYS A 110 14.70 -18.11 5.55
CA LYS A 110 14.00 -19.40 5.40
C LYS A 110 12.52 -19.25 5.75
N PRO A 111 11.62 -19.87 4.95
CA PRO A 111 10.19 -19.79 5.21
C PRO A 111 9.85 -20.43 6.54
N SER A 112 8.79 -19.94 7.20
CA SER A 112 8.20 -20.62 8.34
C SER A 112 7.65 -21.97 7.91
N THR A 113 7.77 -22.97 8.76
CA THR A 113 7.10 -24.27 8.57
C THR A 113 5.61 -24.21 8.85
N ASP A 114 5.17 -23.15 9.52
CA ASP A 114 3.79 -22.95 9.95
C ASP A 114 3.08 -21.99 8.98
N VAL A 115 2.76 -22.53 7.82
CA VAL A 115 2.14 -21.78 6.73
C VAL A 115 0.66 -22.17 6.62
N PHE A 116 -0.22 -21.19 6.49
CA PHE A 116 -1.64 -21.43 6.29
C PHE A 116 -1.91 -22.01 4.88
N ASN A 117 -2.39 -23.24 4.86
CA ASN A 117 -2.84 -23.90 3.62
C ASN A 117 -4.37 -24.05 3.66
N PRO A 118 -5.13 -23.37 2.76
CA PRO A 118 -6.58 -23.47 2.74
C PRO A 118 -7.12 -24.85 2.34
N PHE A 119 -6.28 -25.70 1.75
CA PHE A 119 -6.65 -27.03 1.30
C PHE A 119 -6.07 -28.16 2.18
N ALA A 120 -5.46 -27.83 3.32
CA ALA A 120 -5.02 -28.84 4.27
C ALA A 120 -6.24 -29.46 4.99
N ASP A 121 -6.11 -30.73 5.35
CA ASP A 121 -7.15 -31.48 6.04
C ASP A 121 -7.60 -30.76 7.32
N GLY A 122 -8.90 -30.60 7.49
CA GLY A 122 -9.48 -29.95 8.66
C GLY A 122 -9.46 -28.42 8.65
N THR A 123 -8.85 -27.74 7.65
CA THR A 123 -8.83 -26.28 7.56
C THR A 123 -10.22 -25.72 7.29
N PHE A 124 -10.95 -26.31 6.36
CA PHE A 124 -12.33 -25.96 6.01
C PHE A 124 -13.22 -27.20 5.90
N ALA A 125 -14.52 -27.03 6.15
CA ALA A 125 -15.50 -28.12 6.14
C ALA A 125 -15.73 -28.72 4.73
N SER A 126 -15.40 -27.99 3.66
CA SER A 126 -15.53 -28.48 2.29
C SER A 126 -14.58 -27.74 1.33
N PRO A 127 -14.24 -28.36 0.19
CA PRO A 127 -13.46 -27.71 -0.87
C PRO A 127 -14.13 -26.43 -1.40
N THR A 128 -15.46 -26.38 -1.44
CA THR A 128 -16.20 -25.18 -1.88
C THR A 128 -15.92 -24.00 -0.95
N ILE A 129 -15.90 -24.21 0.36
CA ILE A 129 -15.60 -23.14 1.33
C ILE A 129 -14.14 -22.71 1.19
N ALA A 130 -13.20 -23.64 1.00
CA ALA A 130 -11.81 -23.34 0.76
C ALA A 130 -11.62 -22.45 -0.50
N TRP A 131 -12.26 -22.80 -1.60
CA TRP A 131 -12.21 -21.99 -2.83
C TRP A 131 -12.90 -20.63 -2.67
N SER A 132 -14.00 -20.54 -1.92
CA SER A 132 -14.65 -19.26 -1.62
C SER A 132 -13.72 -18.35 -0.82
N PHE A 133 -13.00 -18.90 0.17
CA PHE A 133 -11.98 -18.16 0.91
C PHE A 133 -10.84 -17.69 0.00
N VAL A 134 -10.32 -18.57 -0.86
CA VAL A 134 -9.28 -18.23 -1.84
C VAL A 134 -9.74 -17.11 -2.79
N ALA A 135 -11.00 -17.14 -3.26
CA ALA A 135 -11.56 -16.09 -4.10
C ALA A 135 -11.59 -14.74 -3.38
N VAL A 136 -12.06 -14.70 -2.12
CA VAL A 136 -12.04 -13.47 -1.30
C VAL A 136 -10.60 -12.97 -1.12
N ARG A 137 -9.66 -13.90 -0.89
CA ARG A 137 -8.25 -13.57 -0.73
C ARG A 137 -7.64 -12.93 -1.98
N ILE A 138 -7.93 -13.48 -3.16
CA ILE A 138 -7.47 -12.92 -4.43
C ILE A 138 -8.10 -11.55 -4.67
N ILE A 139 -9.41 -11.40 -4.47
CA ILE A 139 -10.10 -10.12 -4.61
C ILE A 139 -9.48 -9.07 -3.69
N GLY A 140 -9.27 -9.41 -2.41
CA GLY A 140 -8.63 -8.53 -1.45
C GLY A 140 -7.22 -8.12 -1.87
N ALA A 141 -6.39 -9.09 -2.21
CA ALA A 141 -4.98 -8.86 -2.58
C ALA A 141 -4.83 -8.09 -3.90
N VAL A 142 -5.74 -8.27 -4.87
CA VAL A 142 -5.61 -7.67 -6.21
C VAL A 142 -6.32 -6.33 -6.33
N LEU A 143 -7.44 -6.14 -5.64
CA LEU A 143 -8.27 -4.93 -5.80
C LEU A 143 -8.21 -4.00 -4.58
N VAL A 144 -8.27 -4.55 -3.36
CA VAL A 144 -8.37 -3.73 -2.14
C VAL A 144 -7.01 -3.27 -1.65
N VAL A 145 -6.07 -4.22 -1.52
CA VAL A 145 -4.72 -3.95 -0.98
C VAL A 145 -3.95 -2.95 -1.84
N PRO A 146 -3.88 -3.08 -3.18
CA PRO A 146 -3.14 -2.12 -3.99
C PRO A 146 -3.68 -0.69 -3.90
N VAL A 147 -5.01 -0.52 -3.87
CA VAL A 147 -5.61 0.82 -3.73
C VAL A 147 -5.27 1.40 -2.36
N MET A 148 -5.48 0.64 -1.29
CA MET A 148 -5.21 1.08 0.08
C MET A 148 -3.72 1.42 0.28
N GLU A 149 -2.83 0.51 -0.13
CA GLU A 149 -1.40 0.69 0.11
C GLU A 149 -0.81 1.81 -0.74
N GLU A 150 -1.17 1.95 -2.01
CA GLU A 150 -0.64 3.04 -2.82
C GLU A 150 -1.17 4.41 -2.37
N LEU A 151 -2.43 4.50 -1.93
CA LEU A 151 -2.95 5.70 -1.29
C LEU A 151 -2.18 6.04 -0.01
N PHE A 152 -1.88 5.06 0.84
CA PHE A 152 -1.16 5.30 2.09
C PHE A 152 0.33 5.59 1.86
N TRP A 153 1.05 4.72 1.12
CA TRP A 153 2.51 4.83 0.98
C TRP A 153 2.94 5.91 0.00
N ARG A 154 2.29 6.00 -1.19
CA ARG A 154 2.73 6.81 -2.33
C ARG A 154 2.01 8.15 -2.43
N ASP A 155 0.75 8.23 -1.99
CA ASP A 155 0.04 9.51 -1.94
C ASP A 155 0.21 10.20 -0.58
N PHE A 156 -0.11 9.54 0.54
CA PHE A 156 -0.06 10.17 1.86
C PHE A 156 1.35 10.26 2.44
N LEU A 157 1.99 9.12 2.81
CA LEU A 157 3.24 9.13 3.56
C LEU A 157 4.38 9.77 2.77
N TRP A 158 4.49 9.48 1.48
CA TRP A 158 5.48 10.10 0.60
C TRP A 158 5.39 11.62 0.62
N ARG A 159 4.20 12.15 0.44
CA ARG A 159 3.95 13.59 0.42
C ARG A 159 4.02 14.22 1.81
N GLN A 160 3.64 13.48 2.86
CA GLN A 160 3.78 13.91 4.25
C GLN A 160 5.24 14.13 4.65
N ILE A 161 6.18 13.33 4.13
CA ILE A 161 7.61 13.53 4.35
C ILE A 161 8.10 14.79 3.64
N ILE A 162 7.57 15.10 2.45
CA ILE A 162 7.94 16.29 1.66
C ILE A 162 7.33 17.56 2.25
N ALA A 163 6.07 17.53 2.63
CA ALA A 163 5.32 18.67 3.16
C ALA A 163 4.61 18.32 4.48
N PRO A 164 5.32 18.31 5.63
CA PRO A 164 4.81 17.81 6.90
C PRO A 164 3.59 18.56 7.45
N ASN A 165 3.41 19.83 7.13
CA ASN A 165 2.30 20.62 7.64
C ASN A 165 0.98 20.41 6.88
N ASP A 166 1.08 20.11 5.57
CA ASP A 166 -0.04 19.76 4.71
C ASP A 166 0.51 18.94 3.53
N PHE A 167 0.35 17.63 3.58
CA PHE A 167 0.87 16.73 2.56
C PHE A 167 0.31 17.02 1.15
N LYS A 168 -0.87 17.65 1.05
CA LYS A 168 -1.49 17.99 -0.24
C LYS A 168 -0.79 19.13 -0.97
N LEU A 169 0.10 19.87 -0.31
CA LEU A 169 0.93 20.89 -0.95
C LEU A 169 2.04 20.27 -1.82
N ALA A 170 2.54 19.09 -1.47
CA ALA A 170 3.46 18.36 -2.33
C ALA A 170 2.70 17.70 -3.50
N ARG A 171 3.32 17.63 -4.68
CA ARG A 171 2.72 16.98 -5.86
C ARG A 171 2.87 15.47 -5.81
N VAL A 172 1.92 14.73 -6.38
CA VAL A 172 2.03 13.28 -6.54
C VAL A 172 3.28 12.96 -7.36
N GLY A 173 4.14 12.11 -6.80
CA GLY A 173 5.40 11.70 -7.42
C GLY A 173 6.47 12.79 -7.44
N GLU A 174 6.34 13.84 -6.65
CA GLU A 174 7.42 14.78 -6.40
C GLU A 174 8.61 14.03 -5.80
N PHE A 175 9.82 14.29 -6.33
CA PHE A 175 11.02 13.58 -5.91
C PHE A 175 11.75 14.33 -4.81
N GLU A 176 11.92 13.66 -3.68
CA GLU A 176 12.83 14.06 -2.62
C GLU A 176 13.51 12.81 -2.06
N TRP A 177 14.81 12.87 -1.82
CA TRP A 177 15.58 11.74 -1.30
C TRP A 177 15.01 11.16 0.01
N PRO A 178 14.60 11.96 1.00
CA PRO A 178 14.00 11.44 2.21
C PRO A 178 12.77 10.58 1.94
N ALA A 179 11.83 11.04 1.11
CA ALA A 179 10.64 10.28 0.76
C ALA A 179 10.98 9.00 -0.02
N PHE A 180 11.93 9.10 -0.98
CA PHE A 180 12.35 7.97 -1.81
C PHE A 180 13.02 6.84 -1.01
N LEU A 181 13.68 7.14 0.11
CA LEU A 181 14.37 6.15 0.94
C LEU A 181 13.55 5.71 2.16
N VAL A 182 12.87 6.63 2.84
CA VAL A 182 12.12 6.33 4.07
C VAL A 182 10.87 5.51 3.77
N VAL A 183 10.12 5.83 2.71
CA VAL A 183 8.89 5.08 2.39
C VAL A 183 9.17 3.60 2.14
N PRO A 184 10.15 3.18 1.30
CA PRO A 184 10.53 1.78 1.16
C PRO A 184 11.01 1.12 2.47
N ALA A 185 11.74 1.85 3.31
CA ALA A 185 12.22 1.32 4.60
C ALA A 185 11.05 1.02 5.56
N VAL A 186 10.09 1.95 5.68
CA VAL A 186 8.90 1.74 6.52
C VAL A 186 7.97 0.67 5.92
N PHE A 187 7.84 0.63 4.59
CA PHE A 187 7.12 -0.44 3.89
C PHE A 187 7.72 -1.82 4.20
N ALA A 188 9.02 -1.93 4.19
CA ALA A 188 9.73 -3.17 4.52
C ALA A 188 9.50 -3.62 5.96
N PHE A 189 9.41 -2.69 6.90
CA PHE A 189 9.19 -3.00 8.32
C PHE A 189 7.90 -3.79 8.56
N VAL A 190 6.83 -3.51 7.80
CA VAL A 190 5.55 -4.23 7.93
C VAL A 190 5.53 -5.57 7.18
N HIS A 191 6.61 -5.93 6.46
CA HIS A 191 6.72 -7.17 5.68
C HIS A 191 7.52 -8.28 6.37
N GLY A 192 7.97 -8.08 7.62
CA GLY A 192 8.64 -9.11 8.40
C GLY A 192 9.85 -9.73 7.69
N ASN A 193 9.91 -11.05 7.55
CA ASN A 193 11.03 -11.75 6.89
C ASN A 193 11.17 -11.48 5.37
N TRP A 194 10.26 -10.71 4.79
CA TRP A 194 10.27 -10.30 3.37
C TRP A 194 10.85 -8.90 3.18
N TRP A 195 11.40 -8.31 4.25
CA TRP A 195 11.81 -6.90 4.29
C TRP A 195 12.76 -6.51 3.15
N LEU A 196 13.75 -7.36 2.81
CA LEU A 196 14.73 -7.03 1.77
C LEU A 196 14.10 -7.08 0.36
N THR A 197 13.28 -8.11 0.10
CA THR A 197 12.53 -8.24 -1.14
C THR A 197 11.55 -7.08 -1.32
N SER A 198 10.89 -6.67 -0.23
CA SER A 198 9.91 -5.59 -0.25
C SER A 198 10.55 -4.21 -0.40
N ILE A 199 11.79 -3.96 0.11
CA ILE A 199 12.54 -2.72 -0.17
C ILE A 199 12.77 -2.57 -1.67
N VAL A 200 13.29 -3.61 -2.34
CA VAL A 200 13.60 -3.56 -3.77
C VAL A 200 12.33 -3.30 -4.57
N TRP A 201 11.24 -4.02 -4.25
CA TRP A 201 9.95 -3.81 -4.89
C TRP A 201 9.41 -2.39 -4.65
N ALA A 202 9.49 -1.89 -3.42
CA ALA A 202 9.01 -0.55 -3.07
C ALA A 202 9.81 0.57 -3.75
N LEU A 203 11.13 0.39 -3.94
CA LEU A 203 11.96 1.30 -4.72
C LEU A 203 11.57 1.30 -6.20
N MET A 204 11.25 0.15 -6.79
CA MET A 204 10.76 0.06 -8.17
C MET A 204 9.45 0.84 -8.35
N ILE A 205 8.49 0.67 -7.42
CA ILE A 205 7.22 1.40 -7.46
C ILE A 205 7.43 2.89 -7.18
N GLY A 206 8.33 3.26 -6.27
CA GLY A 206 8.75 4.65 -6.06
C GLY A 206 9.34 5.29 -7.32
N GLY A 207 10.20 4.57 -8.03
CA GLY A 207 10.74 4.98 -9.33
C GLY A 207 9.65 5.16 -10.39
N LEU A 208 8.69 4.22 -10.46
CA LEU A 208 7.53 4.33 -11.35
C LEU A 208 6.69 5.58 -11.02
N LEU A 209 6.43 5.83 -9.73
CA LEU A 209 5.71 7.03 -9.29
C LEU A 209 6.42 8.32 -9.72
N VAL A 210 7.72 8.42 -9.44
CA VAL A 210 8.53 9.60 -9.78
C VAL A 210 8.56 9.83 -11.29
N TYR A 211 8.68 8.77 -12.08
CA TYR A 211 8.73 8.88 -13.54
C TYR A 211 7.38 9.25 -14.15
N THR A 212 6.30 8.59 -13.71
CA THR A 212 4.97 8.73 -14.33
C THR A 212 4.11 9.84 -13.72
N LYS A 213 4.37 10.24 -12.48
CA LYS A 213 3.50 11.11 -11.67
C LYS A 213 2.06 10.55 -11.58
N SER A 214 1.91 9.22 -11.67
CA SER A 214 0.62 8.54 -11.80
C SER A 214 0.47 7.50 -10.69
N LEU A 215 -0.39 7.79 -9.73
CA LEU A 215 -0.75 6.85 -8.67
C LEU A 215 -1.45 5.60 -9.25
N GLY A 216 -2.27 5.78 -10.29
CA GLY A 216 -2.94 4.67 -10.98
C GLY A 216 -1.96 3.70 -11.64
N ALA A 217 -0.81 4.17 -12.15
CA ALA A 217 0.23 3.28 -12.67
C ALA A 217 0.84 2.41 -11.54
N CYS A 218 1.04 2.97 -10.34
CA CYS A 218 1.52 2.23 -9.17
C CYS A 218 0.48 1.20 -8.69
N ILE A 219 -0.80 1.60 -8.60
CA ILE A 219 -1.90 0.68 -8.25
C ILE A 219 -1.97 -0.49 -9.23
N VAL A 220 -1.88 -0.24 -10.54
CA VAL A 220 -1.89 -1.30 -11.56
C VAL A 220 -0.66 -2.19 -11.44
N ALA A 221 0.52 -1.63 -11.21
CA ALA A 221 1.74 -2.43 -11.01
C ALA A 221 1.60 -3.36 -9.80
N HIS A 222 1.13 -2.85 -8.69
CA HIS A 222 0.87 -3.61 -7.48
C HIS A 222 -0.18 -4.70 -7.69
N ALA A 223 -1.33 -4.36 -8.26
CA ALA A 223 -2.39 -5.31 -8.57
C ALA A 223 -1.92 -6.43 -9.52
N THR A 224 -1.12 -6.09 -10.54
CA THR A 224 -0.54 -7.06 -11.47
C THR A 224 0.43 -8.00 -10.76
N THR A 225 1.34 -7.46 -9.92
CA THR A 225 2.26 -8.30 -9.11
C THR A 225 1.47 -9.26 -8.22
N ASN A 226 0.45 -8.77 -7.50
CA ASN A 226 -0.35 -9.59 -6.59
C ASN A 226 -1.20 -10.63 -7.32
N LEU A 227 -1.74 -10.31 -8.49
CA LEU A 227 -2.47 -11.28 -9.30
C LEU A 227 -1.55 -12.41 -9.77
N LEU A 228 -0.38 -12.06 -10.30
CA LEU A 228 0.60 -13.05 -10.77
C LEU A 228 1.15 -13.88 -9.59
N LEU A 229 1.33 -13.28 -8.41
CA LEU A 229 1.71 -13.99 -7.20
C LEU A 229 0.61 -14.98 -6.77
N ALA A 230 -0.66 -14.59 -6.81
CA ALA A 230 -1.76 -15.49 -6.53
C ALA A 230 -1.80 -16.68 -7.49
N LEU A 231 -1.59 -16.44 -8.79
CA LEU A 231 -1.49 -17.50 -9.79
C LEU A 231 -0.29 -18.40 -9.56
N TYR A 232 0.86 -17.84 -9.19
CA TYR A 232 2.05 -18.58 -8.79
C TYR A 232 1.75 -19.55 -7.62
N VAL A 233 1.20 -19.01 -6.52
CA VAL A 233 0.89 -19.81 -5.33
C VAL A 233 -0.11 -20.91 -5.65
N LEU A 234 -1.16 -20.64 -6.40
CA LEU A 234 -2.14 -21.66 -6.80
C LEU A 234 -1.53 -22.76 -7.68
N ARG A 235 -0.61 -22.39 -8.58
CA ARG A 235 0.02 -23.32 -9.53
C ARG A 235 1.02 -24.24 -8.84
N TRP A 236 1.87 -23.69 -7.95
CA TRP A 236 2.96 -24.45 -7.31
C TRP A 236 2.65 -24.85 -5.87
N LYS A 237 1.49 -24.41 -5.32
CA LYS A 237 1.07 -24.67 -3.93
C LYS A 237 2.10 -24.19 -2.90
N ASP A 238 2.86 -23.15 -3.25
CA ASP A 238 3.84 -22.54 -2.36
C ASP A 238 3.16 -21.49 -1.47
N TRP A 239 2.46 -22.01 -0.46
CA TRP A 239 1.66 -21.20 0.46
C TRP A 239 2.48 -20.24 1.31
N ALA A 240 3.82 -20.41 1.36
CA ALA A 240 4.71 -19.51 2.06
C ALA A 240 4.72 -18.09 1.46
N PHE A 241 4.34 -17.97 0.20
CA PHE A 241 4.20 -16.68 -0.49
C PHE A 241 2.84 -16.00 -0.26
N TRP A 242 2.03 -16.58 0.61
CA TRP A 242 0.66 -16.08 0.76
C TRP A 242 0.26 -15.75 2.19
#